data_cc6995f7310d476ded8017e05c4dffd3
#
_entry.id   cc6995f7310d476ded8017e05c4dffd3
#
_cell.length_a   1.000
_cell.length_b   1.000
_cell.length_c   1.000
_cell.angle_alpha   90.00
_cell.angle_beta   90.00
_cell.angle_gamma   90.00
#
_symmetry.space_group_name_H-M   'P 1'
#
loop_
_entity.id
_entity.type
_entity.pdbx_description
1 polymer ?
#
loop_
_entity_poly.entity_id
_entity_poly.type
_entity_poly.pdbx_seq_one_letter_code
_entity_poly.pdbx_strand_id
1 'polypeptide(L)'
;MRKAVGKTITWNRAGSVVKLLNMTSTIHALAALSPKSALQSFEYNPGPLGAEQVEIEVETCGICHSDLSMLDNDWGMTAYPFVPGHEVVGKVVALGESTKRLKLGDRVGLGWFSGSCGACPQCLSGNQNLCVTAEGTIVGRHGGFASRVRAHWLWVSLLPQGLDASKAGPLFCGGITVFNPIVQLGIKPTDRVAVIGIGGLGHLAIKFLRAWGCDVTAFTTSDSKRDEALQLGAHRTLNSRNPGELQAAANSLDFILNTTNAGLDWNSYIAALRPKGHLHTVGAVLEPMAISAFPIIMGQKSLSGSPLGSPATVDTMLEFSARHGISPTTETYPMSRANEALDHLRSGKARYRVVLTNDLAR
;
A
#
# COMPACT_ATOMS: atom_id res chain seq x y z
N MET A 1 45.79 -18.79 22.52
CA MET A 1 44.48 -19.23 23.08
C MET A 1 43.40 -19.01 22.03
N ARG A 2 42.97 -20.05 21.34
CA ARG A 2 41.91 -20.02 20.34
C ARG A 2 40.57 -20.23 21.04
N LYS A 3 39.65 -19.25 20.99
CA LYS A 3 38.27 -19.42 21.49
C LYS A 3 37.50 -20.24 20.48
N ALA A 4 37.03 -21.42 20.89
CA ALA A 4 36.13 -22.25 20.14
C ALA A 4 34.74 -21.62 20.11
N VAL A 5 34.20 -21.38 18.90
CA VAL A 5 32.82 -21.02 18.68
C VAL A 5 31.97 -22.28 18.82
N GLY A 6 31.21 -22.39 19.90
CA GLY A 6 30.32 -23.53 20.16
C GLY A 6 29.22 -23.63 19.13
N LYS A 7 29.13 -24.75 18.41
CA LYS A 7 27.98 -25.10 17.56
C LYS A 7 26.92 -25.75 18.44
N THR A 8 25.81 -25.11 18.65
CA THR A 8 24.67 -25.74 19.32
C THR A 8 23.82 -26.49 18.30
N ILE A 9 23.73 -27.81 18.44
CA ILE A 9 22.87 -28.68 17.63
C ILE A 9 21.66 -29.01 18.49
N THR A 10 20.46 -28.62 18.04
CA THR A 10 19.20 -29.02 18.68
C THR A 10 18.46 -30.01 17.79
N TRP A 11 17.92 -31.08 18.39
CA TRP A 11 17.11 -32.11 17.73
C TRP A 11 15.61 -31.85 18.01
N ASN A 12 14.77 -31.93 16.99
CA ASN A 12 13.34 -31.98 17.21
C ASN A 12 12.83 -33.44 17.18
N ARG A 13 11.61 -33.70 17.66
CA ARG A 13 11.00 -35.04 17.79
C ARG A 13 10.81 -35.79 16.46
N ALA A 14 11.09 -35.20 15.32
CA ALA A 14 10.94 -35.83 14.00
C ALA A 14 12.26 -36.20 13.34
N GLY A 15 13.43 -36.14 14.03
CA GLY A 15 14.71 -36.62 13.53
C GLY A 15 15.33 -35.76 12.41
N SER A 16 14.75 -34.61 12.07
CA SER A 16 15.34 -33.73 11.06
C SER A 16 16.28 -32.73 11.71
N VAL A 17 17.52 -32.65 11.23
CA VAL A 17 18.48 -31.63 11.65
C VAL A 17 18.10 -30.31 11.02
N VAL A 18 17.40 -29.45 11.77
CA VAL A 18 17.25 -28.05 11.37
C VAL A 18 18.56 -27.34 11.67
N LYS A 19 19.37 -27.13 10.66
CA LYS A 19 20.60 -26.33 10.73
C LYS A 19 20.19 -24.88 10.91
N LEU A 20 20.01 -24.42 12.16
CA LEU A 20 19.96 -23.00 12.50
C LEU A 20 21.33 -22.41 12.12
N LEU A 21 21.45 -21.97 10.88
CA LEU A 21 22.49 -21.03 10.51
C LEU A 21 22.19 -19.73 11.25
N ASN A 22 22.89 -19.48 12.37
CA ASN A 22 23.05 -18.14 12.91
C ASN A 22 23.84 -17.30 11.89
N MET A 23 23.22 -17.00 10.76
CA MET A 23 23.72 -16.00 9.83
C MET A 23 23.16 -14.64 10.32
N THR A 24 23.92 -13.97 11.16
CA THR A 24 23.85 -12.51 11.25
C THR A 24 24.36 -11.98 9.90
N SER A 25 23.56 -12.13 8.85
CA SER A 25 23.92 -11.59 7.56
C SER A 25 23.63 -10.09 7.57
N THR A 26 24.65 -9.32 7.25
CA THR A 26 24.52 -7.90 6.94
C THR A 26 23.41 -7.73 5.87
N ILE A 27 22.53 -6.77 6.10
CA ILE A 27 21.52 -6.36 5.10
C ILE A 27 22.07 -5.15 4.37
N HIS A 28 22.17 -5.25 3.05
CA HIS A 28 22.54 -4.15 2.15
C HIS A 28 21.28 -3.38 1.81
N ALA A 29 21.32 -2.05 1.90
CA ALA A 29 20.17 -1.18 1.73
C ALA A 29 20.57 0.15 1.08
N LEU A 30 19.57 0.95 0.74
CA LEU A 30 19.72 2.35 0.37
C LEU A 30 19.04 3.21 1.45
N ALA A 31 19.78 4.14 2.05
CA ALA A 31 19.29 4.99 3.12
C ALA A 31 19.53 6.47 2.88
N ALA A 32 18.58 7.29 3.30
CA ALA A 32 18.77 8.73 3.51
C ALA A 32 19.33 8.96 4.92
N LEU A 33 20.34 9.82 5.05
CA LEU A 33 20.94 10.15 6.35
C LEU A 33 20.31 11.38 7.00
N SER A 34 19.55 12.16 6.27
CA SER A 34 18.85 13.35 6.74
C SER A 34 17.64 13.64 5.83
N PRO A 35 16.72 14.52 6.26
CA PRO A 35 15.58 14.91 5.42
C PRO A 35 16.03 15.40 4.04
N LYS A 36 15.32 14.93 3.01
CA LYS A 36 15.54 15.32 1.59
C LYS A 36 16.91 14.96 1.01
N SER A 37 17.76 14.20 1.74
CA SER A 37 19.04 13.74 1.20
C SER A 37 18.83 12.61 0.19
N ALA A 38 19.73 12.50 -0.79
CA ALA A 38 19.75 11.36 -1.68
C ALA A 38 19.99 10.06 -0.90
N LEU A 39 19.41 8.97 -1.39
CA LEU A 39 19.70 7.64 -0.88
C LEU A 39 21.12 7.25 -1.25
N GLN A 40 21.83 6.66 -0.30
CA GLN A 40 23.18 6.12 -0.47
C GLN A 40 23.28 4.71 0.06
N SER A 41 24.34 3.98 -0.32
CA SER A 41 24.61 2.63 0.18
C SER A 41 24.67 2.64 1.71
N PHE A 42 23.96 1.70 2.31
CA PHE A 42 23.84 1.55 3.75
C PHE A 42 23.83 0.06 4.11
N GLU A 43 24.48 -0.28 5.20
CA GLU A 43 24.52 -1.64 5.70
C GLU A 43 24.13 -1.67 7.17
N TYR A 44 23.38 -2.67 7.56
CA TYR A 44 23.05 -2.88 8.96
C TYR A 44 22.91 -4.35 9.34
N ASN A 45 23.11 -4.63 10.61
CA ASN A 45 22.84 -5.94 11.20
C ASN A 45 21.45 -5.91 11.85
N PRO A 46 20.50 -6.73 11.38
CA PRO A 46 19.14 -6.75 11.92
C PRO A 46 19.04 -7.47 13.27
N GLY A 47 20.15 -8.00 13.82
CA GLY A 47 20.16 -8.83 15.02
C GLY A 47 19.53 -10.22 14.83
N PRO A 48 19.24 -10.95 15.91
CA PRO A 48 18.56 -12.24 15.85
C PRO A 48 17.12 -12.08 15.32
N LEU A 49 16.62 -13.10 14.62
CA LEU A 49 15.24 -13.15 14.16
C LEU A 49 14.31 -13.42 15.35
N GLY A 50 13.28 -12.60 15.53
CA GLY A 50 12.27 -12.82 16.57
C GLY A 50 11.38 -14.04 16.29
N ALA A 51 10.82 -14.63 17.36
CA ALA A 51 10.05 -15.87 17.28
C ALA A 51 8.86 -15.81 16.28
N GLU A 52 8.20 -14.65 16.16
CA GLU A 52 7.07 -14.43 15.25
C GLU A 52 7.45 -13.64 13.98
N GLN A 53 8.75 -13.45 13.73
CA GLN A 53 9.22 -12.71 12.56
C GLN A 53 9.49 -13.61 11.38
N VAL A 54 9.32 -13.04 10.21
CA VAL A 54 9.68 -13.60 8.91
C VAL A 54 10.71 -12.68 8.29
N GLU A 55 11.78 -13.25 7.73
CA GLU A 55 12.73 -12.52 6.90
C GLU A 55 12.45 -12.81 5.42
N ILE A 56 12.30 -11.75 4.66
CA ILE A 56 11.95 -11.78 3.24
C ILE A 56 13.15 -11.28 2.44
N GLU A 57 13.67 -12.09 1.52
CA GLU A 57 14.58 -11.63 0.47
C GLU A 57 13.78 -10.82 -0.54
N VAL A 58 14.10 -9.54 -0.69
CA VAL A 58 13.34 -8.62 -1.55
C VAL A 58 13.65 -8.89 -3.01
N GLU A 59 12.64 -9.20 -3.81
CA GLU A 59 12.72 -9.30 -5.27
C GLU A 59 12.41 -7.95 -5.92
N THR A 60 11.32 -7.31 -5.47
CA THR A 60 10.90 -5.98 -5.95
C THR A 60 10.32 -5.15 -4.80
N CYS A 61 10.37 -3.83 -4.94
CA CYS A 61 9.71 -2.90 -4.02
C CYS A 61 9.11 -1.72 -4.79
N GLY A 62 7.82 -1.47 -4.62
CA GLY A 62 7.17 -0.30 -5.19
C GLY A 62 7.58 0.98 -4.48
N ILE A 63 7.47 2.10 -5.19
CA ILE A 63 7.64 3.45 -4.65
C ILE A 63 6.27 4.13 -4.54
N CYS A 64 5.97 4.66 -3.36
CA CYS A 64 4.76 5.42 -3.07
C CYS A 64 5.09 6.89 -2.73
N HIS A 65 4.10 7.76 -2.82
CA HIS A 65 4.21 9.13 -2.30
C HIS A 65 4.53 9.14 -0.79
N SER A 66 4.08 8.12 -0.06
CA SER A 66 4.40 7.97 1.36
C SER A 66 5.90 7.77 1.62
N ASP A 67 6.63 7.11 0.70
CA ASP A 67 8.10 7.01 0.79
C ASP A 67 8.74 8.39 0.63
N LEU A 68 8.23 9.23 -0.28
CA LEU A 68 8.69 10.62 -0.45
C LEU A 68 8.38 11.46 0.79
N SER A 69 7.15 11.42 1.31
CA SER A 69 6.76 12.17 2.50
C SER A 69 7.57 11.77 3.74
N MET A 70 7.89 10.47 3.89
CA MET A 70 8.79 9.99 4.93
C MET A 70 10.23 10.44 4.67
N LEU A 71 10.73 10.31 3.45
CA LEU A 71 12.07 10.77 3.07
C LEU A 71 12.27 12.27 3.35
N ASP A 72 11.25 13.07 3.06
CA ASP A 72 11.27 14.52 3.25
C ASP A 72 10.91 14.94 4.69
N ASN A 73 10.43 13.98 5.51
CA ASN A 73 9.94 14.18 6.87
C ASN A 73 8.72 15.13 6.95
N ASP A 74 7.87 15.13 5.93
CA ASP A 74 6.67 15.98 5.87
C ASP A 74 5.70 15.67 7.04
N TRP A 75 5.72 14.45 7.55
CA TRP A 75 4.86 13.99 8.66
C TRP A 75 5.52 14.11 10.04
N GLY A 76 6.79 14.54 10.12
CA GLY A 76 7.50 14.74 11.38
C GLY A 76 7.79 13.46 12.19
N MET A 77 7.72 12.28 11.54
CA MET A 77 7.87 10.98 12.23
C MET A 77 9.04 10.13 11.72
N THR A 78 9.88 10.66 10.84
CA THR A 78 10.97 9.88 10.23
C THR A 78 12.21 9.87 11.11
N ALA A 79 12.72 8.68 11.42
CA ALA A 79 14.03 8.49 12.02
C ALA A 79 15.08 8.23 10.94
N TYR A 80 16.25 8.84 11.09
CA TYR A 80 17.39 8.64 10.16
C TYR A 80 18.51 7.86 10.85
N PRO A 81 19.27 6.98 10.14
CA PRO A 81 19.18 6.65 8.71
C PRO A 81 17.82 6.05 8.34
N PHE A 82 17.21 6.54 7.27
CA PHE A 82 15.91 6.11 6.79
C PHE A 82 16.04 5.23 5.54
N VAL A 83 15.61 3.99 5.62
CA VAL A 83 15.49 3.07 4.49
C VAL A 83 14.02 3.03 4.06
N PRO A 84 13.66 3.54 2.86
CA PRO A 84 12.28 3.52 2.34
C PRO A 84 11.82 2.10 1.94
N GLY A 85 10.58 2.01 1.45
CA GLY A 85 10.04 0.83 0.80
C GLY A 85 9.07 0.04 1.66
N HIS A 86 7.77 0.24 1.39
CA HIS A 86 6.66 -0.45 2.07
C HIS A 86 5.71 -1.16 1.07
N GLU A 87 6.20 -1.49 -0.12
CA GLU A 87 5.47 -2.21 -1.16
C GLU A 87 6.31 -3.40 -1.65
N VAL A 88 6.66 -4.27 -0.71
CA VAL A 88 7.63 -5.35 -0.93
C VAL A 88 6.97 -6.58 -1.55
N VAL A 89 7.64 -7.17 -2.53
CA VAL A 89 7.42 -8.56 -2.96
C VAL A 89 8.76 -9.28 -2.91
N GLY A 90 8.77 -10.50 -2.38
CA GLY A 90 9.98 -11.29 -2.24
C GLY A 90 9.72 -12.72 -1.81
N LYS A 91 10.78 -13.40 -1.37
CA LYS A 91 10.72 -14.78 -0.91
C LYS A 91 11.08 -14.89 0.57
N VAL A 92 10.37 -15.75 1.26
CA VAL A 92 10.68 -16.11 2.65
C VAL A 92 11.99 -16.86 2.70
N VAL A 93 12.98 -16.31 3.42
CA VAL A 93 14.32 -16.91 3.57
C VAL A 93 14.63 -17.34 5.00
N ALA A 94 13.91 -16.82 6.00
CA ALA A 94 13.98 -17.27 7.39
C ALA A 94 12.67 -17.10 8.10
N LEU A 95 12.41 -17.99 9.07
CA LEU A 95 11.18 -18.02 9.86
C LEU A 95 11.55 -18.13 11.34
N GLY A 96 10.95 -17.31 12.18
CA GLY A 96 10.96 -17.48 13.63
C GLY A 96 10.16 -18.73 14.04
N GLU A 97 10.48 -19.28 15.21
CA GLU A 97 9.94 -20.56 15.67
C GLU A 97 8.41 -20.59 15.89
N SER A 98 7.81 -19.43 16.08
CA SER A 98 6.36 -19.26 16.30
C SER A 98 5.61 -18.78 15.06
N THR A 99 6.26 -18.70 13.90
CA THR A 99 5.62 -18.29 12.64
C THR A 99 4.58 -19.30 12.19
N LYS A 100 3.50 -18.82 11.57
CA LYS A 100 2.38 -19.62 11.07
C LYS A 100 2.13 -19.31 9.59
N ARG A 101 1.43 -20.21 8.89
CA ARG A 101 0.95 -20.05 7.50
C ARG A 101 2.03 -20.01 6.42
N LEU A 102 3.30 -19.72 6.75
CA LEU A 102 4.37 -19.50 5.80
C LEU A 102 5.43 -20.59 5.89
N LYS A 103 6.12 -20.84 4.79
CA LYS A 103 7.26 -21.75 4.69
C LYS A 103 8.41 -21.09 3.89
N LEU A 104 9.62 -21.62 4.04
CA LEU A 104 10.78 -21.17 3.28
C LEU A 104 10.53 -21.31 1.77
N GLY A 105 10.89 -20.27 1.02
CA GLY A 105 10.70 -20.17 -0.42
C GLY A 105 9.34 -19.69 -0.87
N ASP A 106 8.36 -19.51 0.03
CA ASP A 106 7.08 -18.88 -0.31
C ASP A 106 7.31 -17.49 -0.89
N ARG A 107 6.65 -17.18 -2.00
CA ARG A 107 6.61 -15.81 -2.53
C ARG A 107 5.50 -15.03 -1.84
N VAL A 108 5.88 -13.90 -1.27
CA VAL A 108 5.05 -13.12 -0.36
C VAL A 108 5.14 -11.62 -0.65
N GLY A 109 4.21 -10.86 -0.08
CA GLY A 109 4.31 -9.41 -0.04
C GLY A 109 4.12 -8.84 1.35
N LEU A 110 4.63 -7.64 1.54
CA LEU A 110 4.57 -6.85 2.77
C LEU A 110 4.22 -5.41 2.42
N GLY A 111 3.23 -4.86 3.11
CA GLY A 111 2.75 -3.50 2.92
C GLY A 111 3.27 -2.50 3.96
N TRP A 112 2.44 -1.48 4.21
CA TRP A 112 2.74 -0.40 5.16
C TRP A 112 2.92 -0.88 6.59
N PHE A 113 2.10 -1.83 7.05
CA PHE A 113 2.21 -2.37 8.41
C PHE A 113 3.05 -3.65 8.43
N SER A 114 3.87 -3.78 9.48
CA SER A 114 4.75 -4.93 9.72
C SER A 114 4.51 -5.62 11.06
N GLY A 115 3.65 -5.05 11.92
CA GLY A 115 3.34 -5.59 13.24
C GLY A 115 2.10 -4.96 13.85
N SER A 116 1.50 -5.65 14.83
CA SER A 116 0.40 -5.16 15.66
C SER A 116 0.35 -5.98 16.96
N CYS A 117 -0.28 -5.46 18.01
CA CYS A 117 -0.25 -6.11 19.34
C CYS A 117 -1.01 -7.45 19.42
N GLY A 118 -1.89 -7.76 18.47
CA GLY A 118 -2.68 -8.99 18.46
C GLY A 118 -3.75 -9.12 19.57
N ALA A 119 -3.82 -8.20 20.55
CA ALA A 119 -4.60 -8.35 21.76
C ALA A 119 -5.62 -7.22 22.02
N CYS A 120 -5.49 -6.05 21.40
CA CYS A 120 -6.43 -4.95 21.60
C CYS A 120 -7.78 -5.25 20.90
N PRO A 121 -8.87 -4.53 21.26
CA PRO A 121 -10.18 -4.76 20.64
C PRO A 121 -10.16 -4.69 19.13
N GLN A 122 -9.37 -3.79 18.54
CA GLN A 122 -9.26 -3.70 17.08
C GLN A 122 -8.58 -4.93 16.47
N CYS A 123 -7.50 -5.41 17.08
CA CYS A 123 -6.84 -6.64 16.62
C CYS A 123 -7.75 -7.86 16.73
N LEU A 124 -8.47 -8.01 17.86
CA LEU A 124 -9.36 -9.14 18.11
C LEU A 124 -10.60 -9.13 17.20
N SER A 125 -11.03 -7.97 16.73
CA SER A 125 -12.15 -7.83 15.78
C SER A 125 -11.73 -7.90 14.30
N GLY A 126 -10.46 -8.20 13.99
CA GLY A 126 -9.99 -8.32 12.62
C GLY A 126 -9.57 -7.00 11.97
N ASN A 127 -9.49 -5.90 12.74
CA ASN A 127 -9.10 -4.57 12.29
C ASN A 127 -7.69 -4.20 12.73
N GLN A 128 -6.70 -5.07 12.52
CA GLN A 128 -5.33 -4.89 12.98
C GLN A 128 -4.68 -3.61 12.45
N ASN A 129 -5.09 -3.13 11.28
CA ASN A 129 -4.67 -1.85 10.70
C ASN A 129 -5.08 -0.62 11.54
N LEU A 130 -6.00 -0.78 12.49
CA LEU A 130 -6.44 0.24 13.45
C LEU A 130 -5.86 0.04 14.85
N CYS A 131 -4.88 -0.86 15.02
CA CYS A 131 -4.18 -1.05 16.27
C CYS A 131 -3.37 0.19 16.64
N VAL A 132 -3.56 0.72 17.86
CA VAL A 132 -2.85 1.93 18.31
C VAL A 132 -1.33 1.76 18.46
N THR A 133 -0.86 0.51 18.54
CA THR A 133 0.56 0.14 18.57
C THR A 133 0.97 -0.61 17.29
N ALA A 134 0.28 -0.36 16.17
CA ALA A 134 0.68 -0.93 14.89
C ALA A 134 2.07 -0.41 14.49
N GLU A 135 2.92 -1.33 14.02
CA GLU A 135 4.25 -1.00 13.54
C GLU A 135 4.22 -0.74 12.03
N GLY A 136 4.69 0.43 11.62
CA GLY A 136 4.88 0.71 10.19
C GLY A 136 6.18 0.08 9.68
N THR A 137 6.17 -0.45 8.47
CA THR A 137 7.35 -1.09 7.83
C THR A 137 8.52 -0.10 7.70
N ILE A 138 8.22 1.19 7.53
CA ILE A 138 9.20 2.27 7.37
C ILE A 138 9.12 3.34 8.48
N VAL A 139 8.45 3.05 9.60
CA VAL A 139 8.36 3.98 10.74
C VAL A 139 9.19 3.43 11.89
N GLY A 140 10.32 4.07 12.21
CA GLY A 140 11.27 3.58 13.21
C GLY A 140 11.92 2.24 12.85
N ARG A 141 11.83 1.82 11.60
CA ARG A 141 12.33 0.56 11.04
C ARG A 141 12.91 0.79 9.65
N HIS A 142 13.64 -0.21 9.13
CA HIS A 142 14.19 -0.21 7.78
C HIS A 142 13.26 -0.95 6.82
N GLY A 143 12.89 -0.29 5.71
CA GLY A 143 11.99 -0.79 4.68
C GLY A 143 12.66 -1.68 3.63
N GLY A 144 11.93 -1.86 2.51
CA GLY A 144 12.28 -2.79 1.45
C GLY A 144 13.22 -2.27 0.37
N PHE A 145 13.76 -1.04 0.49
CA PHE A 145 14.88 -0.64 -0.38
C PHE A 145 16.17 -1.26 0.15
N ALA A 146 16.12 -2.56 0.30
CA ALA A 146 17.15 -3.39 0.93
C ALA A 146 17.17 -4.78 0.31
N SER A 147 18.26 -5.52 0.54
CA SER A 147 18.35 -6.92 0.13
C SER A 147 17.36 -7.82 0.88
N ARG A 148 17.00 -7.45 2.12
CA ARG A 148 16.03 -8.17 2.96
C ARG A 148 15.24 -7.24 3.85
N VAL A 149 14.04 -7.67 4.26
CA VAL A 149 13.18 -6.98 5.22
C VAL A 149 12.55 -7.98 6.18
N ARG A 150 12.20 -7.54 7.39
CA ARG A 150 11.56 -8.37 8.42
C ARG A 150 10.20 -7.81 8.82
N ALA A 151 9.25 -8.72 9.09
CA ALA A 151 7.93 -8.38 9.59
C ALA A 151 7.37 -9.51 10.47
N HIS A 152 6.37 -9.20 11.27
CA HIS A 152 5.56 -10.23 11.93
C HIS A 152 4.78 -11.03 10.89
N TRP A 153 4.76 -12.36 11.01
CA TRP A 153 4.18 -13.29 10.03
C TRP A 153 2.73 -12.97 9.63
N LEU A 154 1.93 -12.39 10.54
CA LEU A 154 0.53 -12.02 10.28
C LEU A 154 0.39 -10.97 9.16
N TRP A 155 1.37 -10.09 9.01
CA TRP A 155 1.37 -8.99 8.04
C TRP A 155 2.00 -9.36 6.70
N VAL A 156 2.49 -10.60 6.58
CA VAL A 156 3.10 -11.13 5.37
C VAL A 156 2.09 -12.00 4.66
N SER A 157 1.62 -11.57 3.49
CA SER A 157 0.61 -12.27 2.69
C SER A 157 1.25 -13.09 1.59
N LEU A 158 0.76 -14.32 1.40
CA LEU A 158 1.13 -15.15 0.25
C LEU A 158 0.68 -14.49 -1.04
N LEU A 159 1.55 -14.47 -2.04
CA LEU A 159 1.19 -13.97 -3.36
C LEU A 159 0.45 -15.07 -4.14
N PRO A 160 -0.83 -14.89 -4.51
CA PRO A 160 -1.59 -15.87 -5.27
C PRO A 160 -0.94 -16.19 -6.63
N GLN A 161 -1.10 -17.43 -7.09
CA GLN A 161 -0.75 -17.79 -8.46
C GLN A 161 -1.59 -16.96 -9.43
N GLY A 162 -0.95 -16.49 -10.52
CA GLY A 162 -1.59 -15.63 -11.51
C GLY A 162 -1.34 -14.13 -11.31
N LEU A 163 -0.79 -13.71 -10.16
CA LEU A 163 -0.28 -12.35 -10.00
C LEU A 163 1.18 -12.26 -10.44
N ASP A 164 1.47 -11.26 -11.27
CA ASP A 164 2.84 -10.93 -11.67
C ASP A 164 3.60 -10.29 -10.50
N ALA A 165 4.52 -11.05 -9.90
CA ALA A 165 5.33 -10.61 -8.77
C ALA A 165 6.13 -9.33 -9.05
N SER A 166 6.53 -9.10 -10.31
CA SER A 166 7.27 -7.90 -10.70
C SER A 166 6.43 -6.62 -10.64
N LYS A 167 5.10 -6.74 -10.56
CA LYS A 167 4.15 -5.62 -10.54
C LYS A 167 3.30 -5.56 -9.28
N ALA A 168 3.29 -6.62 -8.46
CA ALA A 168 2.35 -6.77 -7.37
C ALA A 168 2.62 -5.85 -6.17
N GLY A 169 3.85 -5.34 -5.98
CA GLY A 169 4.21 -4.49 -4.85
C GLY A 169 3.19 -3.39 -4.54
N PRO A 170 2.78 -2.56 -5.50
CA PRO A 170 1.80 -1.50 -5.27
C PRO A 170 0.41 -1.96 -4.80
N LEU A 171 0.05 -3.24 -4.92
CA LEU A 171 -1.20 -3.78 -4.35
C LEU A 171 -1.17 -3.72 -2.81
N PHE A 172 0.00 -3.88 -2.20
CA PHE A 172 0.18 -3.89 -0.74
C PHE A 172 0.07 -2.51 -0.07
N CYS A 173 0.02 -1.43 -0.89
CA CYS A 173 -0.26 -0.08 -0.43
C CYS A 173 -1.46 0.50 -1.17
N GLY A 174 -1.27 0.94 -2.42
CA GLY A 174 -2.32 1.58 -3.21
C GLY A 174 -3.52 0.67 -3.46
N GLY A 175 -3.28 -0.63 -3.73
CA GLY A 175 -4.34 -1.60 -3.96
C GLY A 175 -5.25 -1.77 -2.76
N ILE A 176 -4.67 -2.12 -1.61
CA ILE A 176 -5.46 -2.31 -0.37
C ILE A 176 -6.14 -1.02 0.09
N THR A 177 -5.49 0.14 -0.10
CA THR A 177 -6.05 1.43 0.27
C THR A 177 -7.37 1.73 -0.44
N VAL A 178 -7.49 1.38 -1.71
CA VAL A 178 -8.71 1.62 -2.50
C VAL A 178 -9.68 0.43 -2.49
N PHE A 179 -9.21 -0.78 -2.19
CA PHE A 179 -10.06 -1.97 -2.09
C PHE A 179 -10.79 -2.07 -0.75
N ASN A 180 -10.11 -1.72 0.36
CA ASN A 180 -10.69 -1.79 1.70
C ASN A 180 -12.02 -1.04 1.83
N PRO A 181 -12.20 0.21 1.34
CA PRO A 181 -13.48 0.91 1.39
C PRO A 181 -14.61 0.17 0.66
N ILE A 182 -14.32 -0.55 -0.43
CA ILE A 182 -15.32 -1.30 -1.19
C ILE A 182 -15.95 -2.37 -0.29
N VAL A 183 -15.12 -3.11 0.43
CA VAL A 183 -15.58 -4.19 1.33
C VAL A 183 -16.15 -3.61 2.62
N GLN A 184 -15.44 -2.67 3.27
CA GLN A 184 -15.77 -2.16 4.58
C GLN A 184 -17.07 -1.36 4.60
N LEU A 185 -17.37 -0.60 3.53
CA LEU A 185 -18.56 0.22 3.40
C LEU A 185 -19.71 -0.50 2.68
N GLY A 186 -19.49 -1.75 2.27
CA GLY A 186 -20.52 -2.57 1.63
C GLY A 186 -20.97 -2.01 0.27
N ILE A 187 -20.03 -1.50 -0.54
CA ILE A 187 -20.31 -1.03 -1.89
C ILE A 187 -20.93 -2.16 -2.71
N LYS A 188 -22.03 -1.88 -3.37
CA LYS A 188 -22.78 -2.89 -4.15
C LYS A 188 -22.38 -2.85 -5.62
N PRO A 189 -22.44 -3.98 -6.32
CA PRO A 189 -22.20 -4.01 -7.78
C PRO A 189 -23.12 -3.07 -8.58
N THR A 190 -24.28 -2.73 -8.04
CA THR A 190 -25.27 -1.83 -8.67
C THR A 190 -25.05 -0.35 -8.35
N ASP A 191 -24.05 -0.01 -7.54
CA ASP A 191 -23.83 1.37 -7.13
C ASP A 191 -23.16 2.17 -8.27
N ARG A 192 -23.58 3.45 -8.36
CA ARG A 192 -22.95 4.46 -9.22
C ARG A 192 -21.86 5.13 -8.41
N VAL A 193 -20.65 4.83 -8.76
CA VAL A 193 -19.47 5.25 -7.99
C VAL A 193 -18.62 6.22 -8.78
N ALA A 194 -17.99 7.16 -8.09
CA ALA A 194 -17.02 8.03 -8.73
C ALA A 194 -15.66 7.98 -8.03
N VAL A 195 -14.60 8.16 -8.82
CA VAL A 195 -13.22 8.26 -8.34
C VAL A 195 -12.69 9.66 -8.63
N ILE A 196 -12.20 10.35 -7.59
CA ILE A 196 -11.54 11.63 -7.72
C ILE A 196 -10.02 11.40 -7.72
N GLY A 197 -9.35 11.88 -8.79
CA GLY A 197 -7.91 11.74 -8.98
C GLY A 197 -7.54 10.44 -9.69
N ILE A 198 -6.93 10.56 -10.87
CA ILE A 198 -6.46 9.43 -11.67
C ILE A 198 -4.93 9.40 -11.60
N GLY A 199 -4.42 8.81 -10.56
CA GLY A 199 -3.00 8.66 -10.26
C GLY A 199 -2.70 7.25 -9.75
N GLY A 200 -1.67 7.13 -8.90
CA GLY A 200 -1.23 5.85 -8.34
C GLY A 200 -2.29 5.07 -7.55
N LEU A 201 -3.25 5.75 -6.92
CA LEU A 201 -4.41 5.15 -6.25
C LEU A 201 -5.60 5.02 -7.20
N GLY A 202 -5.96 6.11 -7.88
CA GLY A 202 -7.20 6.18 -8.65
C GLY A 202 -7.28 5.21 -9.82
N HIS A 203 -6.15 4.91 -10.50
CA HIS A 203 -6.16 3.91 -11.58
C HIS A 203 -6.52 2.50 -11.05
N LEU A 204 -6.05 2.13 -9.84
CA LEU A 204 -6.44 0.88 -9.18
C LEU A 204 -7.89 0.93 -8.70
N ALA A 205 -8.34 2.06 -8.13
CA ALA A 205 -9.73 2.24 -7.71
C ALA A 205 -10.71 2.00 -8.88
N ILE A 206 -10.44 2.58 -10.05
CA ILE A 206 -11.25 2.37 -11.25
C ILE A 206 -11.28 0.89 -11.64
N LYS A 207 -10.13 0.21 -11.68
CA LYS A 207 -10.03 -1.22 -12.03
C LYS A 207 -10.81 -2.10 -11.03
N PHE A 208 -10.65 -1.86 -9.73
CA PHE A 208 -11.37 -2.64 -8.70
C PHE A 208 -12.88 -2.41 -8.77
N LEU A 209 -13.32 -1.16 -8.80
CA LEU A 209 -14.75 -0.83 -8.84
C LEU A 209 -15.42 -1.35 -10.12
N ARG A 210 -14.71 -1.29 -11.27
CA ARG A 210 -15.19 -1.88 -12.53
C ARG A 210 -15.36 -3.39 -12.40
N ALA A 211 -14.34 -4.09 -11.89
CA ALA A 211 -14.38 -5.54 -11.72
C ALA A 211 -15.40 -5.97 -10.63
N TRP A 212 -15.67 -5.10 -9.65
CA TRP A 212 -16.71 -5.28 -8.64
C TRP A 212 -18.11 -5.25 -9.22
N GLY A 213 -18.31 -4.60 -10.38
CA GLY A 213 -19.58 -4.49 -11.08
C GLY A 213 -20.23 -3.10 -11.03
N CYS A 214 -19.59 -2.12 -10.40
CA CYS A 214 -20.15 -0.77 -10.25
C CYS A 214 -20.21 -0.01 -11.59
N ASP A 215 -21.12 0.96 -11.67
CA ASP A 215 -21.12 1.99 -12.72
C ASP A 215 -20.12 3.10 -12.34
N VAL A 216 -18.93 3.08 -12.97
CA VAL A 216 -17.78 3.87 -12.57
C VAL A 216 -17.67 5.17 -13.35
N THR A 217 -17.66 6.30 -12.65
CA THR A 217 -17.34 7.64 -13.18
C THR A 217 -15.95 8.06 -12.71
N ALA A 218 -15.11 8.58 -13.60
CA ALA A 218 -13.82 9.15 -13.21
C ALA A 218 -13.86 10.68 -13.32
N PHE A 219 -13.57 11.38 -12.21
CA PHE A 219 -13.36 12.82 -12.24
C PHE A 219 -11.94 13.12 -12.72
N THR A 220 -11.85 13.88 -13.80
CA THR A 220 -10.58 14.34 -14.40
C THR A 220 -10.43 15.85 -14.23
N THR A 221 -9.21 16.36 -14.35
CA THR A 221 -8.91 17.80 -14.38
C THR A 221 -8.58 18.31 -15.77
N SER A 222 -8.57 17.42 -16.77
CA SER A 222 -8.29 17.76 -18.17
C SER A 222 -8.93 16.73 -19.11
N ASP A 223 -9.28 17.19 -20.30
CA ASP A 223 -9.86 16.31 -21.33
C ASP A 223 -8.85 15.28 -21.85
N SER A 224 -7.56 15.59 -21.82
CA SER A 224 -6.49 14.67 -22.22
C SER A 224 -6.43 13.38 -21.36
N LYS A 225 -7.02 13.36 -20.17
CA LYS A 225 -7.10 12.18 -19.30
C LYS A 225 -8.39 11.39 -19.44
N ARG A 226 -9.33 11.82 -20.28
CA ARG A 226 -10.62 11.12 -20.46
C ARG A 226 -10.43 9.73 -21.05
N ASP A 227 -9.74 9.64 -22.17
CA ASP A 227 -9.51 8.37 -22.87
C ASP A 227 -8.74 7.37 -21.99
N GLU A 228 -7.74 7.88 -21.26
CA GLU A 228 -6.95 7.08 -20.31
C GLU A 228 -7.86 6.49 -19.21
N ALA A 229 -8.76 7.29 -18.63
CA ALA A 229 -9.71 6.83 -17.62
C ALA A 229 -10.69 5.77 -18.15
N LEU A 230 -11.19 5.94 -19.37
CA LEU A 230 -12.04 4.96 -20.03
C LEU A 230 -11.30 3.63 -20.29
N GLN A 231 -10.04 3.70 -20.74
CA GLN A 231 -9.17 2.53 -20.93
C GLN A 231 -8.88 1.78 -19.61
N LEU A 232 -8.82 2.50 -18.49
CA LEU A 232 -8.67 1.90 -17.15
C LEU A 232 -9.94 1.18 -16.68
N GLY A 233 -11.09 1.41 -17.32
CA GLY A 233 -12.35 0.77 -17.03
C GLY A 233 -13.47 1.68 -16.51
N ALA A 234 -13.26 3.00 -16.47
CA ALA A 234 -14.36 3.92 -16.18
C ALA A 234 -15.42 3.84 -17.30
N HIS A 235 -16.69 3.95 -16.94
CA HIS A 235 -17.80 3.99 -17.92
C HIS A 235 -17.99 5.39 -18.48
N ARG A 236 -17.68 6.40 -17.69
CA ARG A 236 -17.76 7.82 -18.07
C ARG A 236 -16.73 8.66 -17.33
N THR A 237 -16.51 9.85 -17.86
CA THR A 237 -15.60 10.83 -17.24
C THR A 237 -16.31 12.17 -17.10
N LEU A 238 -15.98 12.91 -16.05
CA LEU A 238 -16.43 14.28 -15.82
C LEU A 238 -15.21 15.18 -15.56
N ASN A 239 -15.15 16.33 -16.23
CA ASN A 239 -14.11 17.31 -15.98
C ASN A 239 -14.46 18.14 -14.75
N SER A 240 -13.76 17.93 -13.64
CA SER A 240 -14.01 18.63 -12.37
C SER A 240 -13.69 20.13 -12.40
N ARG A 241 -12.99 20.61 -13.44
CA ARG A 241 -12.76 22.04 -13.69
C ARG A 241 -13.89 22.69 -14.49
N ASN A 242 -14.82 21.90 -15.00
CA ASN A 242 -16.03 22.40 -15.67
C ASN A 242 -17.20 22.42 -14.68
N PRO A 243 -17.62 23.58 -14.16
CA PRO A 243 -18.72 23.67 -13.20
C PRO A 243 -20.03 23.08 -13.72
N GLY A 244 -20.28 23.18 -15.04
CA GLY A 244 -21.48 22.60 -15.66
C GLY A 244 -21.49 21.08 -15.61
N GLU A 245 -20.37 20.41 -15.76
CA GLU A 245 -20.27 18.94 -15.65
C GLU A 245 -20.46 18.47 -14.19
N LEU A 246 -19.89 19.18 -13.22
CA LEU A 246 -20.12 18.89 -11.80
C LEU A 246 -21.59 19.11 -11.41
N GLN A 247 -22.20 20.20 -11.88
CA GLN A 247 -23.61 20.49 -11.63
C GLN A 247 -24.54 19.44 -12.27
N ALA A 248 -24.21 18.97 -13.48
CA ALA A 248 -24.94 17.89 -14.16
C ALA A 248 -24.88 16.56 -13.40
N ALA A 249 -23.84 16.34 -12.59
CA ALA A 249 -23.71 15.17 -11.73
C ALA A 249 -24.51 15.24 -10.43
N ALA A 250 -25.21 16.34 -10.15
CA ALA A 250 -25.97 16.52 -8.90
C ALA A 250 -26.93 15.36 -8.64
N ASN A 251 -26.95 14.86 -7.39
CA ASN A 251 -27.80 13.76 -6.93
C ASN A 251 -27.72 12.48 -7.78
N SER A 252 -26.57 12.20 -8.41
CA SER A 252 -26.44 11.05 -9.33
C SER A 252 -25.60 9.90 -8.77
N LEU A 253 -24.77 10.12 -7.76
CA LEU A 253 -23.77 9.16 -7.28
C LEU A 253 -24.13 8.57 -5.92
N ASP A 254 -23.91 7.27 -5.78
CA ASP A 254 -24.07 6.54 -4.52
C ASP A 254 -22.83 6.69 -3.62
N PHE A 255 -21.66 6.67 -4.25
CA PHE A 255 -20.38 6.68 -3.56
C PHE A 255 -19.34 7.49 -4.34
N ILE A 256 -18.53 8.26 -3.64
CA ILE A 256 -17.38 8.97 -4.19
C ILE A 256 -16.14 8.57 -3.40
N LEU A 257 -15.12 8.08 -4.09
CA LEU A 257 -13.81 7.76 -3.52
C LEU A 257 -12.81 8.86 -3.90
N ASN A 258 -12.35 9.61 -2.91
CA ASN A 258 -11.28 10.59 -3.09
C ASN A 258 -9.92 9.92 -2.92
N THR A 259 -9.09 9.97 -3.98
CA THR A 259 -7.73 9.44 -4.01
C THR A 259 -6.65 10.53 -4.20
N THR A 260 -7.05 11.80 -4.21
CA THR A 260 -6.13 12.95 -4.31
C THR A 260 -5.80 13.53 -2.95
N ASN A 261 -4.64 14.14 -2.83
CA ASN A 261 -4.21 14.93 -1.67
C ASN A 261 -4.42 16.44 -1.84
N ALA A 262 -5.04 16.87 -2.94
CA ALA A 262 -5.30 18.29 -3.21
C ALA A 262 -6.55 18.79 -2.48
N GLY A 263 -6.54 20.06 -2.06
CA GLY A 263 -7.73 20.78 -1.64
C GLY A 263 -8.71 20.96 -2.82
N LEU A 264 -9.98 20.68 -2.59
CA LEU A 264 -11.04 20.72 -3.60
C LEU A 264 -12.28 21.51 -3.09
N ASP A 265 -13.15 21.90 -4.01
CA ASP A 265 -14.50 22.33 -3.64
C ASP A 265 -15.37 21.13 -3.23
N TRP A 266 -15.24 20.72 -1.98
CA TRP A 266 -15.91 19.53 -1.43
C TRP A 266 -17.43 19.63 -1.50
N ASN A 267 -18.00 20.85 -1.42
CA ASN A 267 -19.44 21.05 -1.49
C ASN A 267 -20.02 20.63 -2.84
N SER A 268 -19.32 20.86 -3.93
CA SER A 268 -19.72 20.39 -5.27
C SER A 268 -19.74 18.86 -5.37
N TYR A 269 -18.79 18.17 -4.74
CA TYR A 269 -18.81 16.69 -4.69
C TYR A 269 -19.89 16.15 -3.75
N ILE A 270 -20.15 16.83 -2.62
CA ILE A 270 -21.29 16.49 -1.75
C ILE A 270 -22.62 16.70 -2.48
N ALA A 271 -22.74 17.72 -3.34
CA ALA A 271 -23.94 17.94 -4.17
C ALA A 271 -24.13 16.82 -5.20
N ALA A 272 -23.06 16.24 -5.74
CA ALA A 272 -23.11 15.11 -6.68
C ALA A 272 -23.64 13.81 -6.05
N LEU A 273 -23.51 13.65 -4.73
CA LEU A 273 -24.06 12.50 -4.01
C LEU A 273 -25.60 12.57 -3.95
N ARG A 274 -26.26 11.44 -4.23
CA ARG A 274 -27.71 11.29 -3.98
C ARG A 274 -28.00 11.21 -2.47
N PRO A 275 -29.26 11.28 -2.03
CA PRO A 275 -29.61 11.02 -0.63
C PRO A 275 -29.02 9.68 -0.14
N LYS A 276 -28.46 9.68 1.08
CA LYS A 276 -27.71 8.59 1.70
C LYS A 276 -26.39 8.25 1.00
N GLY A 277 -25.95 9.06 0.03
CA GLY A 277 -24.66 8.86 -0.63
C GLY A 277 -23.48 9.13 0.31
N HIS A 278 -22.33 8.57 -0.03
CA HIS A 278 -21.15 8.56 0.82
C HIS A 278 -19.91 9.07 0.08
N LEU A 279 -19.21 10.04 0.67
CA LEU A 279 -17.87 10.45 0.24
C LEU A 279 -16.83 9.83 1.17
N HIS A 280 -15.90 9.08 0.60
CA HIS A 280 -14.81 8.45 1.36
C HIS A 280 -13.46 8.97 0.88
N THR A 281 -12.59 9.36 1.80
CA THR A 281 -11.23 9.82 1.47
C THR A 281 -10.18 8.79 1.87
N VAL A 282 -9.28 8.50 0.94
CA VAL A 282 -8.04 7.73 1.16
C VAL A 282 -6.82 8.54 0.73
N GLY A 283 -7.03 9.67 0.06
CA GLY A 283 -5.98 10.66 -0.22
C GLY A 283 -5.69 11.48 1.03
N ALA A 284 -4.40 11.66 1.34
CA ALA A 284 -3.96 12.43 2.51
C ALA A 284 -4.05 13.95 2.22
N VAL A 285 -5.27 14.50 2.27
CA VAL A 285 -5.50 15.95 2.16
C VAL A 285 -5.02 16.61 3.45
N LEU A 286 -4.01 17.46 3.37
CA LEU A 286 -3.42 18.12 4.55
C LEU A 286 -4.23 19.34 5.00
N GLU A 287 -4.96 19.97 4.09
CA GLU A 287 -5.82 21.10 4.39
C GLU A 287 -7.18 20.63 4.93
N PRO A 288 -7.83 21.41 5.84
CA PRO A 288 -9.18 21.10 6.30
C PRO A 288 -10.19 21.01 5.14
N MET A 289 -11.03 19.96 5.15
CA MET A 289 -12.10 19.76 4.18
C MET A 289 -13.31 20.63 4.58
N ALA A 290 -13.45 21.80 3.96
CA ALA A 290 -14.58 22.71 4.25
C ALA A 290 -15.88 22.18 3.61
N ILE A 291 -16.78 21.62 4.42
CA ILE A 291 -18.05 21.03 4.00
C ILE A 291 -19.20 21.67 4.78
N SER A 292 -20.25 22.12 4.05
CA SER A 292 -21.46 22.67 4.64
C SER A 292 -22.32 21.57 5.27
N ALA A 293 -22.74 21.77 6.52
CA ALA A 293 -23.53 20.77 7.26
C ALA A 293 -24.94 20.56 6.67
N PHE A 294 -25.60 21.62 6.15
CA PHE A 294 -26.98 21.56 5.71
C PHE A 294 -27.24 20.51 4.60
N PRO A 295 -26.45 20.43 3.51
CA PRO A 295 -26.59 19.35 2.49
C PRO A 295 -26.37 17.95 3.04
N ILE A 296 -25.50 17.79 4.06
CA ILE A 296 -25.28 16.51 4.74
C ILE A 296 -26.54 16.10 5.49
N ILE A 297 -27.12 17.00 6.31
CA ILE A 297 -28.30 16.74 7.11
C ILE A 297 -29.51 16.42 6.23
N MET A 298 -29.81 17.28 5.25
CA MET A 298 -30.99 17.14 4.40
C MET A 298 -30.93 15.90 3.51
N GLY A 299 -29.74 15.50 3.09
CA GLY A 299 -29.52 14.30 2.26
C GLY A 299 -29.17 13.03 3.04
N GLN A 300 -29.05 13.08 4.38
CA GLN A 300 -28.51 11.98 5.19
C GLN A 300 -27.21 11.43 4.57
N LYS A 301 -26.36 12.32 4.05
CA LYS A 301 -25.12 11.96 3.41
C LYS A 301 -24.04 11.71 4.46
N SER A 302 -22.99 10.95 4.12
CA SER A 302 -21.91 10.66 5.04
C SER A 302 -20.56 10.97 4.44
N LEU A 303 -19.60 11.25 5.34
CA LEU A 303 -18.19 11.45 5.04
C LEU A 303 -17.38 10.52 5.93
N SER A 304 -16.38 9.85 5.37
CA SER A 304 -15.45 9.01 6.15
C SER A 304 -14.07 8.90 5.50
N GLY A 305 -13.18 8.19 6.15
CA GLY A 305 -11.87 7.86 5.64
C GLY A 305 -11.37 6.56 6.25
N SER A 306 -10.39 5.91 5.61
CA SER A 306 -9.74 4.72 6.15
C SER A 306 -8.27 4.66 5.78
N PRO A 307 -7.40 4.13 6.67
CA PRO A 307 -6.04 3.78 6.33
C PRO A 307 -6.00 2.34 5.82
N LEU A 308 -5.41 2.06 4.69
CA LEU A 308 -5.16 0.70 4.20
C LEU A 308 -6.25 -0.33 4.55
N GLY A 309 -5.87 -1.57 4.92
CA GLY A 309 -6.77 -2.63 5.37
C GLY A 309 -6.07 -3.63 6.29
N SER A 310 -6.85 -4.51 6.89
CA SER A 310 -6.35 -5.61 7.73
C SER A 310 -5.65 -6.69 6.89
N PRO A 311 -4.83 -7.57 7.51
CA PRO A 311 -4.23 -8.71 6.81
C PRO A 311 -5.25 -9.58 6.05
N ALA A 312 -6.41 -9.83 6.65
CA ALA A 312 -7.47 -10.60 6.00
C ALA A 312 -8.04 -9.89 4.77
N THR A 313 -8.18 -8.56 4.82
CA THR A 313 -8.64 -7.77 3.66
C THR A 313 -7.57 -7.73 2.57
N VAL A 314 -6.28 -7.72 2.94
CA VAL A 314 -5.17 -7.82 1.97
C VAL A 314 -5.26 -9.16 1.23
N ASP A 315 -5.38 -10.29 1.95
CA ASP A 315 -5.51 -11.61 1.34
C ASP A 315 -6.72 -11.65 0.37
N THR A 316 -7.88 -11.14 0.79
CA THR A 316 -9.09 -11.03 -0.05
C THR A 316 -8.84 -10.19 -1.31
N MET A 317 -8.18 -9.04 -1.18
CA MET A 317 -7.83 -8.16 -2.30
C MET A 317 -6.90 -8.84 -3.30
N LEU A 318 -5.90 -9.58 -2.81
CA LEU A 318 -4.95 -10.31 -3.66
C LEU A 318 -5.66 -11.44 -4.44
N GLU A 319 -6.54 -12.21 -3.79
CA GLU A 319 -7.35 -13.24 -4.45
C GLU A 319 -8.29 -12.63 -5.50
N PHE A 320 -8.94 -11.50 -5.16
CA PHE A 320 -9.79 -10.77 -6.09
C PHE A 320 -8.97 -10.26 -7.30
N SER A 321 -7.79 -9.72 -7.05
CA SER A 321 -6.88 -9.24 -8.10
C SER A 321 -6.45 -10.37 -9.03
N ALA A 322 -6.08 -11.53 -8.48
CA ALA A 322 -5.70 -12.70 -9.29
C ALA A 322 -6.87 -13.21 -10.13
N ARG A 323 -8.07 -13.32 -9.54
CA ARG A 323 -9.29 -13.80 -10.22
C ARG A 323 -9.72 -12.91 -11.36
N HIS A 324 -9.60 -11.60 -11.22
CA HIS A 324 -10.07 -10.61 -12.19
C HIS A 324 -8.96 -10.02 -13.07
N GLY A 325 -7.72 -10.51 -12.95
CA GLY A 325 -6.58 -10.04 -13.73
C GLY A 325 -6.22 -8.57 -13.43
N ILE A 326 -6.48 -8.09 -12.21
CA ILE A 326 -6.17 -6.72 -11.83
C ILE A 326 -4.70 -6.61 -11.46
N SER A 327 -3.99 -5.78 -12.20
CA SER A 327 -2.58 -5.48 -11.97
C SER A 327 -2.36 -3.96 -12.01
N PRO A 328 -1.47 -3.42 -11.16
CA PRO A 328 -1.03 -2.04 -11.29
C PRO A 328 -0.38 -1.79 -12.65
N THR A 329 -0.57 -0.60 -13.19
CA THR A 329 0.23 -0.13 -14.33
C THR A 329 1.55 0.41 -13.78
N THR A 330 2.68 -0.18 -14.18
CA THR A 330 3.98 0.05 -13.56
C THR A 330 5.07 0.44 -14.55
N GLU A 331 5.99 1.28 -14.09
CA GLU A 331 7.29 1.55 -14.70
C GLU A 331 8.36 0.95 -13.79
N THR A 332 9.37 0.30 -14.36
CA THR A 332 10.36 -0.47 -13.59
C THR A 332 11.74 0.17 -13.68
N TYR A 333 12.43 0.25 -12.54
CA TYR A 333 13.82 0.70 -12.42
C TYR A 333 14.64 -0.32 -11.62
N PRO A 334 15.95 -0.47 -11.86
CA PRO A 334 16.82 -1.19 -10.92
C PRO A 334 16.90 -0.42 -9.59
N MET A 335 16.99 -1.12 -8.46
CA MET A 335 17.02 -0.51 -7.12
C MET A 335 18.27 0.38 -6.95
N SER A 336 19.37 0.05 -7.58
CA SER A 336 20.58 0.90 -7.64
C SER A 336 20.32 2.30 -8.22
N ARG A 337 19.22 2.48 -8.99
CA ARG A 337 18.77 3.76 -9.55
C ARG A 337 17.56 4.34 -8.80
N ALA A 338 17.40 4.02 -7.52
CA ALA A 338 16.25 4.45 -6.72
C ALA A 338 16.10 5.98 -6.66
N ASN A 339 17.20 6.75 -6.63
CA ASN A 339 17.12 8.21 -6.63
C ASN A 339 16.46 8.74 -7.91
N GLU A 340 16.83 8.23 -9.08
CA GLU A 340 16.19 8.61 -10.35
C GLU A 340 14.70 8.25 -10.37
N ALA A 341 14.35 7.09 -9.82
CA ALA A 341 12.96 6.63 -9.73
C ALA A 341 12.12 7.52 -8.78
N LEU A 342 12.71 7.97 -7.67
CA LEU A 342 12.10 8.93 -6.74
C LEU A 342 11.90 10.29 -7.41
N ASP A 343 12.87 10.79 -8.15
CA ASP A 343 12.76 12.05 -8.90
C ASP A 343 11.70 11.96 -9.99
N HIS A 344 11.62 10.81 -10.68
CA HIS A 344 10.57 10.57 -11.66
C HIS A 344 9.17 10.61 -11.00
N LEU A 345 8.99 9.99 -9.84
CA LEU A 345 7.74 10.07 -9.08
C LEU A 345 7.43 11.52 -8.66
N ARG A 346 8.43 12.28 -8.14
CA ARG A 346 8.28 13.70 -7.74
C ARG A 346 7.83 14.57 -8.91
N SER A 347 8.28 14.27 -10.12
CA SER A 347 7.92 15.02 -11.32
C SER A 347 6.44 14.90 -11.72
N GLY A 348 5.68 13.96 -11.11
CA GLY A 348 4.28 13.67 -11.44
C GLY A 348 4.07 13.03 -12.81
N LYS A 349 5.14 12.58 -13.47
CA LYS A 349 5.08 11.97 -14.82
C LYS A 349 4.86 10.46 -14.81
N ALA A 350 5.02 9.81 -13.67
CA ALA A 350 4.86 8.35 -13.55
C ALA A 350 3.46 7.88 -13.99
N ARG A 351 3.41 6.78 -14.75
CA ARG A 351 2.17 6.16 -15.29
C ARG A 351 2.12 4.67 -14.94
N TYR A 352 1.59 4.29 -13.75
CA TYR A 352 1.14 5.13 -12.62
C TYR A 352 1.98 4.86 -11.39
N ARG A 353 2.58 3.67 -11.31
CA ARG A 353 3.36 3.20 -10.16
C ARG A 353 4.78 2.92 -10.61
N VAL A 354 5.73 3.23 -9.75
CA VAL A 354 7.14 2.90 -9.98
C VAL A 354 7.49 1.70 -9.12
N VAL A 355 8.18 0.72 -9.71
CA VAL A 355 8.64 -0.48 -9.01
C VAL A 355 10.15 -0.64 -9.20
N LEU A 356 10.86 -0.87 -8.12
CA LEU A 356 12.28 -1.17 -8.11
C LEU A 356 12.50 -2.68 -8.17
N THR A 357 13.32 -3.15 -9.11
CA THR A 357 13.84 -4.53 -9.10
C THR A 357 15.13 -4.56 -8.30
N ASN A 358 15.23 -5.47 -7.37
CA ASN A 358 16.38 -5.55 -6.48
C ASN A 358 17.63 -6.08 -7.20
N ASP A 359 18.63 -5.23 -7.31
CA ASP A 359 19.97 -5.52 -7.85
C ASP A 359 21.09 -5.20 -6.83
N LEU A 360 20.71 -4.98 -5.55
CA LEU A 360 21.68 -4.83 -4.48
C LEU A 360 22.39 -6.15 -4.18
N ALA A 361 23.62 -6.06 -3.69
CA ALA A 361 24.40 -7.23 -3.28
C ALA A 361 23.62 -8.08 -2.26
N ARG A 362 23.71 -9.40 -2.39
CA ARG A 362 23.01 -10.39 -1.56
C ARG A 362 23.87 -10.84 -0.39
#